data_8153c73dd8f44915508f461d08ce4037
#
_entry.id   8153c73dd8f44915508f461d08ce4037
#
_cell.length_a   1.000
_cell.length_b   1.000
_cell.length_c   1.000
_cell.angle_alpha   90.00
_cell.angle_beta   90.00
_cell.angle_gamma   90.00
#
_symmetry.space_group_name_H-M   'P 1'
#
loop_
_entity.id
_entity.type
_entity.pdbx_description
1 polymer ?
#
loop_
_entity_poly.entity_id
_entity_poly.type
_entity_poly.pdbx_seq_one_letter_code
_entity_poly.pdbx_strand_id
1 'polypeptide(L)'
;ADVAEISDDLLNRAKELAAKIQLSLAMFSGKMDRARVIYEQDSGELDEDELYQSRYNRNIFFEEVMAPSAILEVVILLDLSGSMCTGDKISTQIVISSALALAFNKYPNVVYYSIYGHRCGDEGIEIIRFHDRGEKLQLGKLFSQQALNANADGYAMLYCFDKFKSDAKNKLFFM
;
A
#
# COMPACT_ATOMS: atom_id res chain seq x y z
N ALA A 1 -9.74 27.48 3.21
CA ALA A 1 -8.50 26.95 2.69
C ALA A 1 -8.76 26.64 1.22
N ASP A 2 -8.17 27.47 0.34
CA ASP A 2 -8.32 27.35 -1.10
C ASP A 2 -7.84 25.98 -1.53
N VAL A 3 -8.72 25.23 -2.17
CA VAL A 3 -8.36 23.99 -2.87
C VAL A 3 -7.56 24.45 -4.09
N ALA A 4 -6.24 24.29 -4.07
CA ALA A 4 -5.41 24.57 -5.22
C ALA A 4 -6.00 23.82 -6.43
N GLU A 5 -6.20 24.51 -7.54
CA GLU A 5 -6.63 23.89 -8.79
C GLU A 5 -5.59 22.83 -9.14
N ILE A 6 -6.03 21.56 -9.08
CA ILE A 6 -5.18 20.43 -9.48
C ILE A 6 -5.01 20.58 -10.98
N SER A 7 -3.77 20.61 -11.47
CA SER A 7 -3.50 20.55 -12.90
C SER A 7 -4.12 19.29 -13.49
N ASP A 8 -5.08 19.46 -14.38
CA ASP A 8 -5.80 18.35 -15.02
C ASP A 8 -4.85 17.37 -15.71
N ASP A 9 -3.75 17.85 -16.28
CA ASP A 9 -2.72 17.02 -16.90
C ASP A 9 -2.07 16.08 -15.89
N LEU A 10 -1.61 16.58 -14.75
CA LEU A 10 -0.97 15.75 -13.73
C LEU A 10 -1.95 14.73 -13.14
N LEU A 11 -3.21 15.14 -12.95
CA LEU A 11 -4.25 14.23 -12.47
C LEU A 11 -4.55 13.11 -13.47
N ASN A 12 -4.61 13.42 -14.76
CA ASN A 12 -4.84 12.43 -15.81
C ASN A 12 -3.69 11.44 -15.90
N ARG A 13 -2.44 11.92 -15.86
CA ARG A 13 -1.25 11.07 -15.78
C ARG A 13 -1.27 10.14 -14.57
N ALA A 14 -1.67 10.66 -13.40
CA ALA A 14 -1.81 9.85 -12.19
C ALA A 14 -2.90 8.76 -12.34
N LYS A 15 -4.04 9.07 -12.95
CA LYS A 15 -5.12 8.11 -13.21
C LYS A 15 -4.71 7.01 -14.19
N GLU A 16 -4.01 7.35 -15.27
CA GLU A 16 -3.52 6.38 -16.24
C GLU A 16 -2.52 5.39 -15.60
N LEU A 17 -1.59 5.93 -14.81
CA LEU A 17 -0.63 5.10 -14.07
C LEU A 17 -1.34 4.23 -13.02
N ALA A 18 -2.31 4.80 -12.29
CA ALA A 18 -3.11 4.07 -11.32
C ALA A 18 -3.85 2.88 -11.95
N ALA A 19 -4.40 3.02 -13.16
CA ALA A 19 -5.08 1.94 -13.85
C ALA A 19 -4.14 0.76 -14.15
N LYS A 20 -2.89 1.02 -14.54
CA LYS A 20 -1.88 -0.02 -14.75
C LYS A 20 -1.50 -0.74 -13.45
N ILE A 21 -1.33 0.01 -12.36
CA ILE A 21 -1.02 -0.56 -11.03
C ILE A 21 -2.20 -1.41 -10.53
N GLN A 22 -3.44 -0.94 -10.72
CA GLN A 22 -4.65 -1.67 -10.32
C GLN A 22 -4.77 -3.02 -11.02
N LEU A 23 -4.40 -3.12 -12.29
CA LEU A 23 -4.39 -4.39 -13.01
C LEU A 23 -3.44 -5.40 -12.34
N SER A 24 -2.24 -4.95 -11.96
CA SER A 24 -1.27 -5.80 -11.25
C SER A 24 -1.77 -6.20 -9.85
N LEU A 25 -2.39 -5.28 -9.11
CA LEU A 25 -2.97 -5.56 -7.81
C LEU A 25 -4.16 -6.53 -7.88
N ALA A 26 -4.99 -6.43 -8.91
CA ALA A 26 -6.10 -7.37 -9.14
C ALA A 26 -5.59 -8.80 -9.35
N MET A 27 -4.52 -8.96 -10.12
CA MET A 27 -3.88 -10.28 -10.31
C MET A 27 -3.28 -10.82 -9.01
N PHE A 28 -2.74 -9.94 -8.17
CA PHE A 28 -2.19 -10.30 -6.86
C PHE A 28 -3.31 -10.69 -5.89
N SER A 29 -4.37 -9.88 -5.77
CA SER A 29 -5.54 -10.14 -4.94
C SER A 29 -6.19 -11.47 -5.29
N GLY A 30 -6.45 -11.76 -6.58
CA GLY A 30 -7.06 -13.01 -7.01
C GLY A 30 -6.23 -14.28 -6.73
N LYS A 31 -4.92 -14.14 -6.46
CA LYS A 31 -4.09 -15.25 -5.99
C LYS A 31 -4.18 -15.45 -4.47
N MET A 32 -4.61 -14.43 -3.74
CA MET A 32 -4.66 -14.45 -2.27
C MET A 32 -5.97 -15.03 -1.74
N ASP A 33 -7.05 -14.93 -2.52
CA ASP A 33 -8.38 -15.44 -2.14
C ASP A 33 -8.56 -16.95 -2.44
N ARG A 34 -7.49 -17.66 -2.81
CA ARG A 34 -7.59 -19.11 -3.02
C ARG A 34 -7.61 -19.81 -1.66
N ALA A 35 -8.75 -20.40 -1.36
CA ALA A 35 -8.84 -21.40 -0.31
C ALA A 35 -7.73 -22.46 -0.52
N ARG A 36 -7.00 -22.78 0.53
CA ARG A 36 -6.09 -23.92 0.55
C ARG A 36 -6.85 -25.12 1.05
N VAL A 37 -6.92 -26.14 0.25
CA VAL A 37 -7.42 -27.43 0.69
C VAL A 37 -6.27 -28.15 1.39
N ILE A 38 -6.44 -28.47 2.66
CA ILE A 38 -5.48 -29.27 3.43
C ILE A 38 -6.09 -30.65 3.54
N TYR A 39 -5.44 -31.63 2.91
CA TYR A 39 -5.82 -33.04 2.96
C TYR A 39 -5.26 -33.74 4.21
N GLU A 40 -5.67 -34.99 4.41
CA GLU A 40 -5.19 -35.85 5.51
C GLU A 40 -5.48 -35.28 6.90
N GLN A 41 -6.66 -34.68 7.06
CA GLN A 41 -7.12 -34.20 8.35
C GLN A 41 -7.91 -35.28 9.11
N ASP A 42 -7.99 -35.16 10.44
CA ASP A 42 -8.76 -36.04 11.32
C ASP A 42 -10.22 -35.58 11.49
N SER A 43 -10.54 -34.37 10.96
CA SER A 43 -11.86 -33.75 10.99
C SER A 43 -12.00 -32.77 9.82
N GLY A 44 -13.24 -32.49 9.38
CA GLY A 44 -13.51 -31.60 8.25
C GLY A 44 -14.53 -32.19 7.29
N GLU A 45 -14.44 -31.87 6.01
CA GLU A 45 -15.21 -32.50 4.95
C GLU A 45 -14.56 -33.84 4.55
N LEU A 46 -15.40 -34.80 4.23
CA LEU A 46 -14.97 -36.15 3.89
C LEU A 46 -14.34 -36.17 2.49
N ASP A 47 -13.12 -36.69 2.39
CA ASP A 47 -12.48 -36.95 1.10
C ASP A 47 -13.01 -38.30 0.56
N GLU A 48 -13.93 -38.23 -0.40
CA GLU A 48 -14.57 -39.42 -0.97
C GLU A 48 -13.57 -40.33 -1.68
N ASP A 49 -12.50 -39.78 -2.22
CA ASP A 49 -11.47 -40.54 -2.93
C ASP A 49 -10.60 -41.36 -1.96
N GLU A 50 -10.49 -40.95 -0.69
CA GLU A 50 -9.73 -41.62 0.35
C GLU A 50 -10.60 -42.53 1.24
N LEU A 51 -11.89 -42.63 1.00
CA LEU A 51 -12.81 -43.46 1.79
C LEU A 51 -12.40 -44.94 1.90
N TYR A 52 -11.79 -45.49 0.85
CA TYR A 52 -11.34 -46.88 0.86
C TYR A 52 -10.23 -47.12 1.89
N GLN A 53 -9.50 -46.11 2.31
CA GLN A 53 -8.45 -46.18 3.33
C GLN A 53 -8.99 -46.00 4.76
N SER A 54 -10.26 -45.66 4.94
CA SER A 54 -10.88 -45.34 6.23
C SER A 54 -10.72 -46.43 7.30
N ARG A 55 -10.50 -47.69 6.89
CA ARG A 55 -10.24 -48.82 7.80
C ARG A 55 -8.82 -48.77 8.42
N TYR A 56 -7.89 -48.09 7.77
CA TYR A 56 -6.46 -48.07 8.14
C TYR A 56 -5.97 -46.68 8.50
N ASN A 57 -6.63 -45.65 8.00
CA ASN A 57 -6.28 -44.24 8.20
C ASN A 57 -7.52 -43.48 8.66
N ARG A 58 -7.39 -42.67 9.73
CA ARG A 58 -8.47 -41.81 10.21
C ARG A 58 -8.42 -40.39 9.56
N ASN A 59 -7.32 -40.08 8.87
CA ASN A 59 -7.08 -38.78 8.26
C ASN A 59 -7.65 -38.76 6.83
N ILE A 60 -8.95 -38.99 6.68
CA ILE A 60 -9.69 -39.05 5.41
C ILE A 60 -10.54 -37.80 5.17
N PHE A 61 -10.29 -36.77 5.94
CA PHE A 61 -11.00 -35.51 5.81
C PHE A 61 -10.10 -34.46 5.17
N PHE A 62 -10.70 -33.47 4.54
CA PHE A 62 -10.02 -32.26 4.11
C PHE A 62 -10.67 -31.04 4.75
N GLU A 63 -9.92 -29.99 4.92
CA GLU A 63 -10.41 -28.71 5.42
C GLU A 63 -10.06 -27.62 4.40
N GLU A 64 -11.06 -26.85 3.96
CA GLU A 64 -10.83 -25.61 3.23
C GLU A 64 -10.43 -24.52 4.20
N VAL A 65 -9.16 -24.25 4.29
CA VAL A 65 -8.64 -23.11 5.08
C VAL A 65 -8.50 -21.90 4.16
N MET A 66 -9.30 -20.88 4.42
CA MET A 66 -9.09 -19.57 3.80
C MET A 66 -7.69 -19.10 4.17
N ALA A 67 -6.81 -19.00 3.19
CA ALA A 67 -5.50 -18.39 3.43
C ALA A 67 -5.73 -16.99 3.99
N PRO A 68 -5.11 -16.63 5.14
CA PRO A 68 -5.21 -15.28 5.65
C PRO A 68 -4.75 -14.34 4.54
N SER A 69 -5.61 -13.41 4.13
CA SER A 69 -5.28 -12.43 3.10
C SER A 69 -3.95 -11.76 3.48
N ALA A 70 -2.93 -11.95 2.66
CA ALA A 70 -1.63 -11.34 2.92
C ALA A 70 -1.82 -9.84 2.76
N ILE A 71 -2.01 -9.15 3.86
CA ILE A 71 -2.13 -7.69 3.89
C ILE A 71 -0.76 -7.13 3.56
N LEU A 72 -0.73 -6.25 2.58
CA LEU A 72 0.42 -5.44 2.23
C LEU A 72 0.31 -4.10 2.95
N GLU A 73 1.29 -3.74 3.74
CA GLU A 73 1.38 -2.41 4.33
C GLU A 73 2.45 -1.59 3.61
N VAL A 74 2.07 -0.40 3.17
CA VAL A 74 2.91 0.48 2.36
C VAL A 74 3.05 1.83 3.05
N VAL A 75 4.28 2.29 3.24
CA VAL A 75 4.57 3.65 3.67
C VAL A 75 5.32 4.37 2.55
N ILE A 76 4.79 5.51 2.13
CA ILE A 76 5.38 6.35 1.09
C ILE A 76 5.89 7.62 1.75
N LEU A 77 7.18 7.92 1.57
CA LEU A 77 7.82 9.13 2.06
C LEU A 77 8.24 9.99 0.87
N LEU A 78 7.76 11.21 0.82
CA LEU A 78 8.05 12.18 -0.24
C LEU A 78 9.16 13.13 0.21
N ASP A 79 10.17 13.25 -0.61
CA ASP A 79 11.19 14.28 -0.44
C ASP A 79 10.65 15.63 -0.96
N LEU A 80 10.48 16.59 -0.05
CA LEU A 80 10.05 17.95 -0.35
C LEU A 80 11.20 18.96 -0.19
N SER A 81 12.43 18.50 -0.24
CA SER A 81 13.60 19.37 -0.16
C SER A 81 13.79 20.23 -1.42
N GLY A 82 14.54 21.32 -1.30
CA GLY A 82 14.78 22.26 -2.40
C GLY A 82 15.42 21.64 -3.64
N SER A 83 16.16 20.53 -3.51
CA SER A 83 16.75 19.81 -4.65
C SER A 83 15.70 19.22 -5.60
N MET A 84 14.46 19.02 -5.11
CA MET A 84 13.35 18.54 -5.89
C MET A 84 12.71 19.61 -6.79
N CYS A 85 13.08 20.90 -6.63
CA CYS A 85 12.64 21.98 -7.52
C CYS A 85 13.24 21.88 -8.92
N THR A 86 14.31 21.11 -9.12
CA THR A 86 15.03 21.04 -10.38
C THR A 86 14.35 20.07 -11.35
N GLY A 87 13.91 20.57 -12.51
CA GLY A 87 13.21 19.78 -13.52
C GLY A 87 11.83 19.32 -13.03
N ASP A 88 11.36 18.17 -13.51
CA ASP A 88 10.04 17.62 -13.21
C ASP A 88 10.03 16.66 -11.99
N LYS A 89 11.01 16.73 -11.11
CA LYS A 89 11.15 15.77 -10.01
C LYS A 89 9.95 15.78 -9.08
N ILE A 90 9.60 16.97 -8.57
CA ILE A 90 8.47 17.10 -7.63
C ILE A 90 7.14 16.71 -8.28
N SER A 91 6.87 17.14 -9.52
CA SER A 91 5.65 16.77 -10.24
C SER A 91 5.59 15.28 -10.53
N THR A 92 6.70 14.66 -10.91
CA THR A 92 6.80 13.21 -11.12
C THR A 92 6.53 12.44 -9.83
N GLN A 93 7.14 12.85 -8.71
CA GLN A 93 6.93 12.24 -7.40
C GLN A 93 5.47 12.34 -6.95
N ILE A 94 4.83 13.51 -7.15
CA ILE A 94 3.41 13.72 -6.83
C ILE A 94 2.52 12.82 -7.72
N VAL A 95 2.81 12.71 -9.00
CA VAL A 95 2.06 11.84 -9.92
C VAL A 95 2.16 10.38 -9.51
N ILE A 96 3.37 9.89 -9.21
CA ILE A 96 3.58 8.50 -8.80
C ILE A 96 2.88 8.19 -7.48
N SER A 97 3.05 9.03 -6.47
CA SER A 97 2.42 8.83 -5.16
C SER A 97 0.90 8.92 -5.23
N SER A 98 0.36 9.83 -6.04
CA SER A 98 -1.07 9.92 -6.30
C SER A 98 -1.61 8.69 -7.03
N ALA A 99 -0.88 8.17 -8.00
CA ALA A 99 -1.24 6.96 -8.74
C ALA A 99 -1.28 5.74 -7.81
N LEU A 100 -0.28 5.57 -6.95
CA LEU A 100 -0.24 4.53 -5.94
C LEU A 100 -1.43 4.65 -4.98
N ALA A 101 -1.70 5.85 -4.45
CA ALA A 101 -2.82 6.11 -3.56
C ALA A 101 -4.17 5.78 -4.21
N LEU A 102 -4.39 6.20 -5.46
CA LEU A 102 -5.60 5.89 -6.22
C LEU A 102 -5.75 4.39 -6.49
N ALA A 103 -4.64 3.70 -6.73
CA ALA A 103 -4.65 2.26 -6.95
C ALA A 103 -4.97 1.51 -5.64
N PHE A 104 -4.28 1.82 -4.55
CA PHE A 104 -4.46 1.17 -3.25
C PHE A 104 -5.84 1.40 -2.65
N ASN A 105 -6.41 2.58 -2.87
CA ASN A 105 -7.74 2.93 -2.37
C ASN A 105 -8.88 2.05 -2.92
N LYS A 106 -8.63 1.34 -4.03
CA LYS A 106 -9.56 0.32 -4.57
C LYS A 106 -9.47 -1.04 -3.86
N TYR A 107 -8.40 -1.29 -3.10
CA TYR A 107 -8.14 -2.56 -2.45
C TYR A 107 -7.90 -2.39 -0.94
N PRO A 108 -8.85 -1.78 -0.19
CA PRO A 108 -8.64 -1.39 1.21
C PRO A 108 -8.45 -2.59 2.16
N ASN A 109 -8.91 -3.78 1.74
CA ASN A 109 -8.76 -5.01 2.53
C ASN A 109 -7.44 -5.75 2.24
N VAL A 110 -6.72 -5.35 1.18
CA VAL A 110 -5.49 -5.99 0.73
C VAL A 110 -4.27 -5.11 0.97
N VAL A 111 -4.44 -3.79 0.80
CA VAL A 111 -3.34 -2.83 0.94
C VAL A 111 -3.70 -1.76 1.95
N TYR A 112 -2.89 -1.66 2.99
CA TYR A 112 -2.90 -0.52 3.91
C TYR A 112 -1.77 0.41 3.53
N TYR A 113 -2.05 1.71 3.42
CA TYR A 113 -1.00 2.65 3.04
C TYR A 113 -1.08 3.96 3.80
N SER A 114 0.07 4.62 3.91
CA SER A 114 0.23 5.95 4.50
C SER A 114 1.20 6.76 3.63
N ILE A 115 0.97 8.06 3.54
CA ILE A 115 1.79 8.98 2.75
C ILE A 115 2.24 10.13 3.64
N TYR A 116 3.55 10.29 3.73
CA TYR A 116 4.21 11.38 4.44
C TYR A 116 5.12 12.14 3.50
N GLY A 117 5.40 13.39 3.82
CA GLY A 117 6.46 14.17 3.19
C GLY A 117 7.37 14.73 4.24
N HIS A 118 8.60 15.03 3.88
CA HIS A 118 9.56 15.66 4.78
C HIS A 118 10.30 16.80 4.11
N ARG A 119 10.67 17.77 4.92
CA ARG A 119 11.59 18.86 4.59
C ARG A 119 12.22 19.38 5.88
N CYS A 120 13.30 20.11 5.78
CA CYS A 120 13.92 20.74 6.92
C CYS A 120 13.62 22.24 6.88
N GLY A 121 12.83 22.73 7.83
CA GLY A 121 12.55 24.16 8.00
C GLY A 121 13.52 24.83 8.98
N ASP A 122 13.28 26.10 9.27
CA ASP A 122 14.12 26.91 10.19
C ASP A 122 14.08 26.37 11.63
N GLU A 123 12.97 25.76 12.02
CA GLU A 123 12.74 25.19 13.35
C GLU A 123 13.14 23.71 13.45
N GLY A 124 13.62 23.09 12.38
CA GLY A 124 14.02 21.69 12.32
C GLY A 124 13.31 20.87 11.26
N ILE A 125 13.19 19.56 11.52
CA ILE A 125 12.58 18.62 10.57
C ILE A 125 11.06 18.70 10.65
N GLU A 126 10.43 18.97 9.53
CA GLU A 126 8.99 18.98 9.37
C GLU A 126 8.53 17.70 8.66
N ILE A 127 7.66 16.92 9.31
CA ILE A 127 7.01 15.77 8.70
C ILE A 127 5.55 16.14 8.40
N ILE A 128 5.20 16.11 7.13
CA ILE A 128 3.87 16.46 6.64
C ILE A 128 3.09 15.17 6.38
N ARG A 129 1.96 15.00 7.05
CA ARG A 129 1.07 13.86 6.81
C ARG A 129 0.06 14.22 5.71
N PHE A 130 0.06 13.44 4.63
CA PHE A 130 -0.90 13.56 3.53
C PHE A 130 -2.05 12.58 3.65
N HIS A 131 -1.76 11.37 4.09
CA HIS A 131 -2.74 10.32 4.27
C HIS A 131 -2.27 9.33 5.33
N ASP A 132 -3.18 8.83 6.14
CA ASP A 132 -2.94 7.70 7.04
C ASP A 132 -4.09 6.68 6.88
N ARG A 133 -3.85 5.46 7.31
CA ARG A 133 -4.81 4.35 7.24
C ARG A 133 -6.16 4.73 7.83
N GLY A 134 -7.22 4.50 7.06
CA GLY A 134 -8.61 4.79 7.47
C GLY A 134 -9.03 6.25 7.25
N GLU A 135 -8.14 7.12 6.81
CA GLU A 135 -8.49 8.50 6.46
C GLU A 135 -8.97 8.59 5.00
N LYS A 136 -9.75 9.62 4.72
CA LYS A 136 -10.13 9.93 3.33
C LYS A 136 -8.93 10.53 2.59
N LEU A 137 -8.62 9.98 1.42
CA LEU A 137 -7.55 10.51 0.56
C LEU A 137 -7.85 11.95 0.12
N GLN A 138 -6.92 12.85 0.39
CA GLN A 138 -7.00 14.28 0.05
C GLN A 138 -5.95 14.61 -1.04
N LEU A 139 -6.26 14.29 -2.29
CA LEU A 139 -5.34 14.54 -3.42
C LEU A 139 -4.94 16.01 -3.54
N GLY A 140 -5.87 16.96 -3.30
CA GLY A 140 -5.56 18.39 -3.37
C GLY A 140 -4.39 18.80 -2.47
N LYS A 141 -4.30 18.24 -1.27
CA LYS A 141 -3.19 18.50 -0.35
C LYS A 141 -1.86 18.00 -0.91
N LEU A 142 -1.87 16.86 -1.62
CA LEU A 142 -0.68 16.28 -2.23
C LEU A 142 -0.22 17.09 -3.46
N PHE A 143 -1.15 17.50 -4.32
CA PHE A 143 -0.85 18.29 -5.51
C PHE A 143 -0.44 19.74 -5.22
N SER A 144 -0.78 20.30 -4.05
CA SER A 144 -0.39 21.65 -3.64
C SER A 144 1.03 21.75 -3.09
N GLN A 145 1.78 20.65 -3.03
CA GLN A 145 3.11 20.65 -2.43
C GLN A 145 4.15 21.31 -3.32
N GLN A 146 5.07 22.01 -2.65
CA GLN A 146 6.25 22.63 -3.25
C GLN A 146 7.49 22.14 -2.55
N ALA A 147 8.54 21.97 -3.30
CA ALA A 147 9.85 21.61 -2.76
C ALA A 147 10.52 22.88 -2.20
N LEU A 148 10.90 22.84 -0.94
CA LEU A 148 11.50 23.95 -0.21
C LEU A 148 12.52 23.43 0.81
N ASN A 149 13.55 24.26 1.08
CA ASN A 149 14.51 24.08 2.17
C ASN A 149 15.45 22.86 2.03
N ALA A 150 16.01 22.42 3.16
CA ALA A 150 17.00 21.36 3.21
C ALA A 150 16.37 19.96 3.38
N ASN A 151 17.23 18.94 3.33
CA ASN A 151 16.88 17.55 3.42
C ASN A 151 17.21 16.95 4.79
N ALA A 152 16.42 15.99 5.26
CA ALA A 152 16.62 15.27 6.52
C ALA A 152 16.15 13.80 6.43
N ASP A 153 16.55 13.10 5.38
CA ASP A 153 16.10 11.75 5.02
C ASP A 153 16.16 10.76 6.19
N GLY A 154 17.30 10.68 6.88
CA GLY A 154 17.53 9.68 7.91
C GLY A 154 16.49 9.73 9.05
N TYR A 155 16.19 10.91 9.56
CA TYR A 155 15.18 11.07 10.61
C TYR A 155 13.76 10.84 10.10
N ALA A 156 13.47 11.30 8.89
CA ALA A 156 12.17 11.08 8.27
C ALA A 156 11.90 9.60 8.01
N MET A 157 12.91 8.85 7.57
CA MET A 157 12.82 7.40 7.40
C MET A 157 12.56 6.69 8.73
N LEU A 158 13.29 7.03 9.80
CA LEU A 158 13.07 6.46 11.13
C LEU A 158 11.65 6.72 11.61
N TYR A 159 11.16 7.95 11.46
CA TYR A 159 9.76 8.28 11.77
C TYR A 159 8.78 7.41 11.00
N CYS A 160 9.00 7.19 9.71
CA CYS A 160 8.13 6.38 8.85
C CYS A 160 8.17 4.90 9.22
N PHE A 161 9.31 4.35 9.62
CA PHE A 161 9.40 2.96 10.06
C PHE A 161 8.56 2.69 11.31
N ASP A 162 8.45 3.65 12.22
CA ASP A 162 7.58 3.56 13.40
C ASP A 162 6.08 3.61 13.05
N LYS A 163 5.73 3.97 11.80
CA LYS A 163 4.33 4.05 11.34
C LYS A 163 3.78 2.74 10.81
N PHE A 164 4.61 1.74 10.60
CA PHE A 164 4.12 0.40 10.31
C PHE A 164 3.36 -0.16 11.52
N LYS A 165 2.04 -0.20 11.42
CA LYS A 165 1.14 -0.50 12.55
C LYS A 165 0.47 -1.87 12.46
N SER A 166 0.55 -2.53 11.29
CA SER A 166 -0.14 -3.80 11.09
C SER A 166 0.76 -4.99 11.35
N ASP A 167 0.15 -6.13 11.64
CA ASP A 167 0.81 -7.43 11.65
C ASP A 167 1.04 -7.98 10.24
N ALA A 168 0.95 -7.11 9.22
CA ALA A 168 1.18 -7.47 7.84
C ALA A 168 2.57 -8.12 7.67
N LYS A 169 2.59 -9.28 7.04
CA LYS A 169 3.84 -9.99 6.74
C LYS A 169 4.68 -9.25 5.71
N ASN A 170 4.01 -8.52 4.82
CA ASN A 170 4.65 -7.77 3.75
C ASN A 170 4.57 -6.28 4.04
N LYS A 171 5.72 -5.66 4.24
CA LYS A 171 5.86 -4.22 4.49
C LYS A 171 6.75 -3.63 3.41
N LEU A 172 6.27 -2.59 2.73
CA LEU A 172 7.01 -1.87 1.70
C LEU A 172 7.19 -0.42 2.11
N PHE A 173 8.39 0.07 1.91
CA PHE A 173 8.74 1.47 2.09
C PHE A 173 9.21 2.03 0.74
N PHE A 174 8.62 3.14 0.32
CA PHE A 174 9.00 3.91 -0.87
C PHE A 174 9.47 5.29 -0.47
N MET A 175 10.58 5.72 -1.05
CA MET A 175 11.12 7.07 -0.92
C MET A 175 11.52 7.61 -2.29
#